data_2cc806d6f81bd23c53c2e2a49ff8ff7e
#
_entry.id   2cc806d6f81bd23c53c2e2a49ff8ff7e
#
_cell.length_a   1.000
_cell.length_b   1.000
_cell.length_c   1.000
_cell.angle_alpha   90.00
_cell.angle_beta   90.00
_cell.angle_gamma   90.00
#
_symmetry.space_group_name_H-M   'P 1'
#
loop_
_entity.id
_entity.type
_entity.pdbx_description
1 polymer ?
#
loop_
_entity_poly.entity_id
_entity_poly.type
_entity_poly.pdbx_seq_one_letter_code
_entity_poly.pdbx_strand_id
1 'polypeptide(L)'
;MSKEFSYPQFENGVKVISRAGDAVNDMMMNITAYRMEAGQSLTFCHAAEETAVLLILGEVTFQWNDRRETGQRNSFIEEGPHCLHVCRNVAVTVTAHTGSEVLVQSTENDREFAPVFYRPEDCRDDIFGLDVFDNKMKRTVRT
;
A
#
# COMPACT_ATOMS: atom_id res chain seq x y z
N MET A 1 -13.26 -21.91 22.09
CA MET A 1 -13.23 -21.65 20.65
C MET A 1 -11.83 -21.17 20.27
N SER A 2 -11.07 -21.98 19.55
CA SER A 2 -9.79 -21.53 19.00
C SER A 2 -10.11 -20.43 17.98
N LYS A 3 -9.59 -19.21 18.20
CA LYS A 3 -9.57 -18.20 17.16
C LYS A 3 -8.63 -18.74 16.09
N GLU A 4 -9.18 -19.27 15.01
CA GLU A 4 -8.38 -19.52 13.82
C GLU A 4 -7.90 -18.16 13.31
N PHE A 5 -6.61 -17.91 13.41
CA PHE A 5 -5.97 -16.83 12.68
C PHE A 5 -5.94 -17.21 11.19
N SER A 6 -7.07 -17.07 10.52
CA SER A 6 -7.10 -17.19 9.08
C SER A 6 -6.76 -15.84 8.48
N TYR A 7 -5.69 -15.82 7.67
CA TYR A 7 -5.45 -14.64 6.84
C TYR A 7 -6.64 -14.47 5.89
N PRO A 8 -7.21 -13.27 5.79
CA PRO A 8 -8.29 -13.02 4.84
C PRO A 8 -7.82 -13.37 3.42
N GLN A 9 -8.71 -14.01 2.65
CA GLN A 9 -8.46 -14.30 1.25
C GLN A 9 -8.91 -13.13 0.39
N PHE A 10 -8.44 -13.08 -0.86
CA PHE A 10 -8.98 -12.14 -1.84
C PHE A 10 -10.36 -12.62 -2.29
N GLU A 11 -11.34 -11.74 -2.21
CA GLU A 11 -12.68 -11.93 -2.75
C GLU A 11 -12.92 -10.88 -3.84
N ASN A 12 -13.12 -11.32 -5.08
CA ASN A 12 -13.29 -10.43 -6.24
C ASN A 12 -12.18 -9.36 -6.36
N GLY A 13 -10.93 -9.75 -6.10
CA GLY A 13 -9.78 -8.84 -6.16
C GLY A 13 -9.59 -7.94 -4.94
N VAL A 14 -10.39 -8.09 -3.88
CA VAL A 14 -10.31 -7.27 -2.67
C VAL A 14 -9.99 -8.14 -1.46
N LYS A 15 -9.05 -7.69 -0.62
CA LYS A 15 -8.74 -8.29 0.67
C LYS A 15 -8.72 -7.20 1.74
N VAL A 16 -9.70 -7.22 2.63
CA VAL A 16 -9.73 -6.34 3.80
C VAL A 16 -8.87 -6.94 4.90
N ILE A 17 -7.85 -6.21 5.34
CA ILE A 17 -6.91 -6.65 6.39
C ILE A 17 -7.29 -6.03 7.74
N SER A 18 -7.65 -4.75 7.77
CA SER A 18 -8.07 -4.03 8.96
C SER A 18 -9.17 -3.04 8.62
N ARG A 19 -10.08 -2.84 9.57
CA ARG A 19 -11.07 -1.75 9.55
C ARG A 19 -11.00 -1.00 10.87
N ALA A 20 -10.83 0.31 10.82
CA ALA A 20 -10.85 1.15 12.00
C ALA A 20 -12.21 1.02 12.71
N GLY A 21 -12.17 0.81 14.03
CA GLY A 21 -13.37 0.60 14.86
C GLY A 21 -13.99 -0.79 14.79
N ASP A 22 -13.40 -1.75 14.05
CA ASP A 22 -13.85 -3.13 14.04
C ASP A 22 -13.52 -3.83 15.37
N ALA A 23 -14.47 -4.57 15.93
CA ALA A 23 -14.29 -5.24 17.22
C ALA A 23 -13.21 -6.34 17.23
N VAL A 24 -12.78 -6.81 16.07
CA VAL A 24 -11.88 -7.97 15.93
C VAL A 24 -10.56 -7.62 15.22
N ASN A 25 -10.62 -6.79 14.18
CA ASN A 25 -9.50 -6.51 13.28
C ASN A 25 -9.17 -5.01 13.23
N ASP A 26 -9.29 -4.31 14.35
CA ASP A 26 -8.94 -2.90 14.43
C ASP A 26 -7.45 -2.73 14.69
N MET A 27 -6.74 -2.18 13.69
CA MET A 27 -5.36 -1.71 13.80
C MET A 27 -5.29 -0.18 13.88
N MET A 28 -6.41 0.48 14.26
CA MET A 28 -6.57 1.93 14.30
C MET A 28 -6.47 2.60 12.91
N MET A 29 -6.55 1.82 11.85
CA MET A 29 -6.55 2.27 10.46
C MET A 29 -7.29 1.28 9.57
N ASN A 30 -7.75 1.75 8.43
CA ASN A 30 -8.24 0.91 7.36
C ASN A 30 -7.07 0.41 6.51
N ILE A 31 -7.00 -0.90 6.27
CA ILE A 31 -5.98 -1.51 5.41
C ILE A 31 -6.67 -2.48 4.46
N THR A 32 -6.56 -2.23 3.17
CA THR A 32 -7.15 -3.08 2.13
C THR A 32 -6.14 -3.31 1.00
N ALA A 33 -5.96 -4.57 0.63
CA ALA A 33 -5.20 -4.94 -0.56
C ALA A 33 -6.16 -5.13 -1.74
N TYR A 34 -5.75 -4.63 -2.90
CA TYR A 34 -6.47 -4.77 -4.16
C TYR A 34 -5.59 -5.48 -5.17
N ARG A 35 -6.15 -6.52 -5.80
CA ARG A 35 -5.56 -7.20 -6.93
C ARG A 35 -6.28 -6.75 -8.19
N MET A 36 -5.54 -6.17 -9.12
CA MET A 36 -6.06 -5.51 -10.30
C MET A 36 -5.59 -6.24 -11.56
N GLU A 37 -6.49 -6.37 -12.52
CA GLU A 37 -6.14 -6.79 -13.87
C GLU A 37 -5.65 -5.59 -14.71
N ALA A 38 -4.90 -5.87 -15.78
CA ALA A 38 -4.47 -4.84 -16.72
C ALA A 38 -5.68 -4.05 -17.27
N GLY A 39 -5.57 -2.71 -17.24
CA GLY A 39 -6.62 -1.79 -17.67
C GLY A 39 -7.63 -1.42 -16.58
N GLN A 40 -7.63 -2.07 -15.43
CA GLN A 40 -8.49 -1.68 -14.32
C GLN A 40 -8.01 -0.41 -13.64
N SER A 41 -8.95 0.37 -13.14
CA SER A 41 -8.68 1.57 -12.35
C SER A 41 -9.49 1.57 -11.06
N LEU A 42 -8.87 2.07 -10.00
CA LEU A 42 -9.49 2.30 -8.70
C LEU A 42 -9.34 3.78 -8.34
N THR A 43 -10.38 4.37 -7.76
CA THR A 43 -10.34 5.76 -7.28
C THR A 43 -10.69 5.82 -5.81
N PHE A 44 -9.89 6.54 -5.05
CA PHE A 44 -10.05 6.77 -3.61
C PHE A 44 -10.16 8.27 -3.36
N CYS A 45 -11.09 8.68 -2.51
CA CYS A 45 -11.20 10.05 -2.00
C CYS A 45 -11.90 10.01 -0.65
N HIS A 46 -11.21 10.38 0.40
CA HIS A 46 -11.74 10.37 1.75
C HIS A 46 -11.86 11.80 2.30
N ALA A 47 -13.01 12.13 2.87
CA ALA A 47 -13.27 13.50 3.38
C ALA A 47 -12.61 13.80 4.73
N ALA A 48 -12.29 12.77 5.51
CA ALA A 48 -11.74 12.89 6.86
C ALA A 48 -10.45 12.11 7.09
N GLU A 49 -9.98 11.34 6.09
CA GLU A 49 -8.84 10.44 6.26
C GLU A 49 -7.70 10.82 5.31
N GLU A 50 -6.48 10.74 5.78
CA GLU A 50 -5.31 10.65 4.93
C GLU A 50 -5.24 9.25 4.30
N THR A 51 -4.62 9.14 3.13
CA THR A 51 -4.54 7.89 2.39
C THR A 51 -3.14 7.67 1.86
N ALA A 52 -2.61 6.47 2.07
CA ALA A 52 -1.39 5.99 1.42
C ALA A 52 -1.72 4.82 0.49
N VAL A 53 -1.25 4.90 -0.75
CA VAL A 53 -1.40 3.85 -1.75
C VAL A 53 -0.03 3.32 -2.14
N LEU A 54 0.24 2.07 -1.76
CA LEU A 54 1.53 1.40 -1.92
C LEU A 54 1.44 0.36 -3.05
N LEU A 55 2.35 0.42 -4.01
CA LEU A 55 2.51 -0.63 -5.01
C LEU A 55 3.23 -1.84 -4.40
N ILE A 56 2.55 -2.98 -4.37
CA ILE A 56 3.14 -4.25 -3.93
C ILE A 56 3.82 -4.96 -5.09
N LEU A 57 3.10 -5.16 -6.19
CA LEU A 57 3.60 -5.82 -7.41
C LEU A 57 2.92 -5.25 -8.65
N GLY A 58 3.59 -5.35 -9.79
CA GLY A 58 3.07 -4.99 -11.11
C GLY A 58 3.51 -3.61 -11.56
N GLU A 59 2.74 -3.04 -12.47
CA GLU A 59 2.97 -1.71 -13.03
C GLU A 59 1.67 -0.92 -13.01
N VAL A 60 1.69 0.24 -12.35
CA VAL A 60 0.52 1.11 -12.21
C VAL A 60 0.87 2.58 -12.45
N THR A 61 -0.11 3.33 -12.91
CA THR A 61 -0.05 4.79 -12.89
C THR A 61 -0.88 5.31 -11.71
N PHE A 62 -0.26 6.16 -10.90
CA PHE A 62 -0.90 6.97 -9.88
C PHE A 62 -1.25 8.33 -10.47
N GLN A 63 -2.46 8.80 -10.26
CA GLN A 63 -2.91 10.12 -10.68
C GLN A 63 -3.60 10.83 -9.51
N TRP A 64 -3.18 12.07 -9.26
CA TRP A 64 -3.79 12.94 -8.24
C TRP A 64 -3.61 14.40 -8.65
N ASN A 65 -4.62 15.21 -8.39
CA ASN A 65 -4.65 16.59 -8.90
C ASN A 65 -4.28 16.61 -10.39
N ASP A 66 -3.34 17.47 -10.80
CA ASP A 66 -2.80 17.55 -12.17
C ASP A 66 -1.51 16.73 -12.36
N ARG A 67 -1.20 15.82 -11.42
CA ARG A 67 0.02 15.00 -11.44
C ARG A 67 -0.27 13.56 -11.82
N ARG A 68 0.73 12.97 -12.47
CA ARG A 68 0.72 11.58 -12.89
C ARG A 68 2.12 10.98 -12.78
N GLU A 69 2.22 9.86 -12.10
CA GLU A 69 3.47 9.10 -11.91
C GLU A 69 3.22 7.62 -12.17
N THR A 70 4.18 6.94 -12.79
CA THR A 70 4.09 5.50 -13.01
C THR A 70 5.14 4.81 -12.13
N GLY A 71 4.71 3.76 -11.44
CA GLY A 71 5.56 2.88 -10.66
C GLY A 71 5.51 1.47 -11.20
N GLN A 72 6.66 0.79 -11.18
CA GLN A 72 6.80 -0.62 -11.49
C GLN A 72 7.51 -1.33 -10.34
N ARG A 73 7.07 -2.52 -9.99
CA ARG A 73 7.69 -3.34 -8.95
C ARG A 73 7.51 -4.83 -9.28
N ASN A 74 8.62 -5.52 -9.51
CA ASN A 74 8.60 -6.93 -9.87
C ASN A 74 8.83 -7.85 -8.66
N SER A 75 9.43 -7.31 -7.60
CA SER A 75 9.68 -8.04 -6.36
C SER A 75 9.51 -7.13 -5.14
N PHE A 76 8.58 -7.49 -4.26
CA PHE A 76 8.44 -6.77 -2.99
C PHE A 76 9.54 -7.11 -1.97
N ILE A 77 10.37 -8.13 -2.25
CA ILE A 77 11.52 -8.52 -1.42
C ILE A 77 12.76 -7.71 -1.83
N GLU A 78 13.03 -7.62 -3.12
CA GLU A 78 14.29 -7.07 -3.64
C GLU A 78 14.19 -5.59 -4.01
N GLU A 79 13.02 -5.14 -4.43
CA GLU A 79 12.81 -3.77 -4.90
C GLU A 79 12.12 -2.90 -3.86
N GLY A 80 12.51 -1.63 -3.80
CA GLY A 80 11.86 -0.61 -2.99
C GLY A 80 10.44 -0.31 -3.47
N PRO A 81 9.60 0.30 -2.63
CA PRO A 81 8.23 0.62 -2.97
C PRO A 81 8.09 1.91 -3.77
N HIS A 82 6.98 2.00 -4.53
CA HIS A 82 6.38 3.26 -4.93
C HIS A 82 5.15 3.48 -4.05
N CYS A 83 5.03 4.66 -3.45
CA CYS A 83 3.92 4.98 -2.56
C CYS A 83 3.47 6.43 -2.77
N LEU A 84 2.17 6.62 -2.94
CA LEU A 84 1.55 7.95 -2.94
C LEU A 84 0.86 8.16 -1.60
N HIS A 85 1.22 9.24 -0.90
CA HIS A 85 0.59 9.66 0.35
C HIS A 85 -0.10 11.00 0.16
N VAL A 86 -1.38 11.06 0.48
CA VAL A 86 -2.22 12.25 0.31
C VAL A 86 -3.03 12.53 1.57
N CYS A 87 -3.31 13.81 1.82
CA CYS A 87 -4.23 14.22 2.87
C CYS A 87 -5.70 14.02 2.43
N ARG A 88 -6.61 14.27 3.35
CA ARG A 88 -8.07 14.25 3.09
C ARG A 88 -8.46 15.10 1.87
N ASN A 89 -9.58 14.76 1.24
CA ASN A 89 -10.16 15.45 0.07
C ASN A 89 -9.30 15.44 -1.20
N VAL A 90 -8.20 14.70 -1.24
CA VAL A 90 -7.42 14.49 -2.46
C VAL A 90 -7.86 13.20 -3.13
N ALA A 91 -8.40 13.29 -4.33
CA ALA A 91 -8.74 12.12 -5.12
C ALA A 91 -7.47 11.49 -5.72
N VAL A 92 -7.35 10.18 -5.55
CA VAL A 92 -6.28 9.36 -6.13
C VAL A 92 -6.89 8.34 -7.05
N THR A 93 -6.45 8.27 -8.30
CA THR A 93 -6.78 7.20 -9.22
C THR A 93 -5.53 6.36 -9.50
N VAL A 94 -5.67 5.04 -9.37
CA VAL A 94 -4.62 4.07 -9.70
C VAL A 94 -5.10 3.25 -10.88
N THR A 95 -4.32 3.22 -11.96
CA THR A 95 -4.62 2.44 -13.17
C THR A 95 -3.54 1.39 -13.38
N ALA A 96 -3.94 0.13 -13.46
CA ALA A 96 -3.03 -1.00 -13.68
C ALA A 96 -2.69 -1.17 -15.17
N HIS A 97 -1.41 -1.32 -15.49
CA HIS A 97 -0.92 -1.64 -16.84
C HIS A 97 -0.68 -3.14 -17.03
N THR A 98 -0.38 -3.82 -15.93
CA THR A 98 -0.23 -5.29 -15.85
C THR A 98 -1.07 -5.81 -14.70
N GLY A 99 -1.15 -7.12 -14.54
CA GLY A 99 -1.67 -7.69 -13.29
C GLY A 99 -0.91 -7.10 -12.10
N SER A 100 -1.58 -6.37 -11.24
CA SER A 100 -0.96 -5.57 -10.19
C SER A 100 -1.63 -5.78 -8.84
N GLU A 101 -0.86 -5.57 -7.77
CA GLU A 101 -1.38 -5.60 -6.41
C GLU A 101 -0.98 -4.30 -5.68
N VAL A 102 -1.96 -3.61 -5.11
CA VAL A 102 -1.76 -2.38 -4.35
C VAL A 102 -2.34 -2.51 -2.95
N LEU A 103 -1.68 -1.89 -1.98
CA LEU A 103 -2.15 -1.78 -0.60
C LEU A 103 -2.60 -0.36 -0.35
N VAL A 104 -3.84 -0.19 0.09
CA VAL A 104 -4.41 1.09 0.46
C VAL A 104 -4.58 1.14 1.97
N GLN A 105 -4.01 2.17 2.57
CA GLN A 105 -4.09 2.42 4.00
C GLN A 105 -4.70 3.80 4.22
N SER A 106 -5.65 3.93 5.13
CA SER A 106 -6.22 5.21 5.49
C SER A 106 -6.51 5.30 6.99
N THR A 107 -6.39 6.50 7.53
CA THR A 107 -6.72 6.80 8.91
C THR A 107 -7.20 8.24 9.04
N GLU A 108 -8.00 8.52 10.06
CA GLU A 108 -8.47 9.88 10.34
C GLU A 108 -7.29 10.82 10.55
N ASN A 109 -7.29 11.93 9.80
CA ASN A 109 -6.34 13.01 9.97
C ASN A 109 -6.95 14.32 9.47
N ASP A 110 -7.03 15.30 10.34
CA ASP A 110 -7.56 16.64 10.03
C ASP A 110 -6.47 17.59 9.46
N ARG A 111 -5.20 17.17 9.47
CA ARG A 111 -4.09 17.96 8.95
C ARG A 111 -4.11 17.97 7.42
N GLU A 112 -3.78 19.13 6.88
CA GLU A 112 -3.57 19.31 5.45
C GLU A 112 -2.07 19.36 5.14
N PHE A 113 -1.65 18.60 4.15
CA PHE A 113 -0.28 18.56 3.66
C PHE A 113 -0.26 18.34 2.15
N ALA A 114 0.83 18.71 1.51
CA ALA A 114 1.02 18.46 0.09
C ALA A 114 1.18 16.96 -0.19
N PRO A 115 0.53 16.41 -1.22
CA PRO A 115 0.77 15.03 -1.63
C PRO A 115 2.24 14.72 -1.87
N VAL A 116 2.70 13.58 -1.40
CA VAL A 116 4.07 13.11 -1.57
C VAL A 116 4.06 11.77 -2.31
N PHE A 117 4.83 11.68 -3.37
CA PHE A 117 5.08 10.44 -4.09
C PHE A 117 6.49 9.95 -3.77
N TYR A 118 6.58 8.83 -3.08
CA TYR A 118 7.84 8.18 -2.72
C TYR A 118 8.23 7.17 -3.80
N ARG A 119 9.48 7.21 -4.20
CA ARG A 119 10.11 6.25 -5.10
C ARG A 119 11.08 5.35 -4.34
N PRO A 120 11.53 4.23 -4.93
CA PRO A 120 12.52 3.37 -4.29
C PRO A 120 13.77 4.11 -3.82
N GLU A 121 14.26 5.09 -4.59
CA GLU A 121 15.42 5.90 -4.27
C GLU A 121 15.22 6.89 -3.10
N ASP A 122 13.97 7.21 -2.77
CA ASP A 122 13.62 8.06 -1.63
C ASP A 122 13.62 7.28 -0.31
N CYS A 123 13.67 5.94 -0.39
CA CYS A 123 13.61 5.06 0.75
C CYS A 123 15.02 4.68 1.23
N ARG A 124 15.20 4.65 2.54
CA ARG A 124 16.40 4.11 3.17
C ARG A 124 16.20 2.63 3.47
N ASP A 125 17.19 1.81 3.12
CA ASP A 125 17.23 0.39 3.45
C ASP A 125 18.15 0.15 4.66
N ASP A 126 17.58 -0.39 5.75
CA ASP A 126 18.32 -0.88 6.90
C ASP A 126 18.29 -2.42 6.92
N ILE A 127 19.46 -3.05 6.88
CA ILE A 127 19.59 -4.51 6.84
C ILE A 127 19.94 -5.03 8.23
N PHE A 128 19.14 -5.96 8.75
CA PHE A 128 19.32 -6.61 10.03
C PHE A 128 19.49 -8.13 9.84
N GLY A 129 20.30 -8.76 10.68
CA GLY A 129 20.49 -10.22 10.69
C GLY A 129 21.26 -10.73 9.46
N LEU A 130 22.10 -9.88 8.85
CA LEU A 130 23.01 -10.31 7.80
C LEU A 130 23.99 -11.35 8.37
N ASP A 131 24.23 -12.43 7.62
CA ASP A 131 25.10 -13.57 7.97
C ASP A 131 24.73 -14.34 9.25
N VAL A 132 23.55 -14.07 9.81
CA VAL A 132 23.01 -14.81 10.94
C VAL A 132 22.19 -16.00 10.43
N PHE A 133 22.56 -17.24 10.87
CA PHE A 133 21.93 -18.49 10.45
C PHE A 133 21.79 -18.63 8.92
N ASP A 134 22.89 -18.45 8.20
CA ASP A 134 22.91 -18.49 6.72
C ASP A 134 21.89 -17.53 6.08
N ASN A 135 21.81 -16.32 6.61
CA ASN A 135 20.85 -15.27 6.19
C ASN A 135 19.36 -15.61 6.38
N LYS A 136 19.01 -16.67 7.10
CA LYS A 136 17.60 -17.01 7.41
C LYS A 136 16.92 -15.95 8.29
N MET A 137 17.70 -15.12 8.98
CA MET A 137 17.22 -14.00 9.79
C MET A 137 17.38 -12.63 9.13
N LYS A 138 17.81 -12.59 7.88
CA LYS A 138 17.98 -11.33 7.14
C LYS A 138 16.63 -10.63 6.96
N ARG A 139 16.60 -9.37 7.33
CA ARG A 139 15.46 -8.47 7.11
C ARG A 139 15.96 -7.17 6.51
N THR A 140 15.26 -6.69 5.50
CA THR A 140 15.44 -5.35 4.98
C THR A 140 14.26 -4.50 5.42
N VAL A 141 14.52 -3.46 6.18
CA VAL A 141 13.52 -2.47 6.60
C VAL A 141 13.68 -1.24 5.70
N ARG A 142 12.64 -0.89 5.00
CA ARG A 142 12.60 0.27 4.10
C ARG A 142 11.78 1.38 4.74
N THR A 143 12.41 2.53 4.94
CA THR A 143 11.81 3.71 5.58
C THR A 143 12.06 4.98 4.79
#